data_9cb79d05c885d89b431f44666c24af26
#
_entry.id   9cb79d05c885d89b431f44666c24af26
#
_cell.length_a   1.000
_cell.length_b   1.000
_cell.length_c   1.000
_cell.angle_alpha   90.00
_cell.angle_beta   90.00
_cell.angle_gamma   90.00
#
_symmetry.space_group_name_H-M   'P 1'
#
loop_
_entity.id
_entity.type
_entity.pdbx_description
1 polymer ?
#
loop_
_entity_poly.entity_id
_entity_poly.type
_entity_poly.pdbx_seq_one_letter_code
_entity_poly.pdbx_strand_id
1 'polypeptide(L)'
;MCIRDRRQIAPVSPALHLGADRVLIVGTGRQVTDDARARSNTYPSLAQIAGHALNSIFLDSLMVDIERLERINRTVKLIPSERLAESGIQLRAVKVLYITPSQPIERIAARFIHELPRTVRFVLRPTGALNRSGSNLASYLLFEESFCRALIDLGYKDTVAREAEVREFFSLEENVAHG
;
A
#
# COMPACT_ATOMS: atom_id res chain seq x y z
N MET A 1 10.36 -1.60 24.22
CA MET A 1 10.24 -1.11 22.82
C MET A 1 11.47 -1.57 22.05
N CYS A 2 11.31 -2.49 21.09
CA CYS A 2 12.45 -3.09 20.41
C CYS A 2 12.99 -2.11 19.35
N ILE A 3 14.30 -1.83 19.36
CA ILE A 3 14.97 -0.90 18.41
C ILE A 3 14.77 -1.36 16.94
N ARG A 4 14.49 -2.64 16.74
CA ARG A 4 14.22 -3.25 15.44
C ARG A 4 12.94 -2.69 14.78
N ASP A 5 11.94 -2.31 15.57
CA ASP A 5 10.65 -1.81 15.07
C ASP A 5 10.72 -0.39 14.48
N ARG A 6 11.76 0.38 14.82
CA ARG A 6 11.98 1.73 14.26
C ARG A 6 12.54 1.74 12.83
N ARG A 7 12.96 0.58 12.31
CA ARG A 7 13.51 0.43 10.96
C ARG A 7 12.57 -0.26 9.98
N GLN A 8 11.36 -0.62 10.42
CA GLN A 8 10.38 -1.23 9.53
C GLN A 8 9.64 -0.15 8.73
N ILE A 9 9.75 -0.26 7.43
CA ILE A 9 9.07 0.63 6.46
C ILE A 9 7.58 0.32 6.41
N ALA A 10 7.19 -0.94 6.65
CA ALA A 10 5.81 -1.38 6.75
C ALA A 10 5.47 -1.72 8.23
N PRO A 11 4.64 -0.91 8.93
CA PRO A 11 4.40 -1.05 10.37
C PRO A 11 3.35 -2.12 10.72
N VAL A 12 3.35 -3.27 10.05
CA VAL A 12 2.44 -4.39 10.35
C VAL A 12 2.82 -5.05 11.68
N SER A 13 4.10 -5.28 11.89
CA SER A 13 4.61 -5.93 13.10
C SER A 13 4.27 -5.18 14.40
N PRO A 14 4.40 -3.84 14.50
CA PRO A 14 3.94 -3.11 15.68
C PRO A 14 2.45 -3.30 16.00
N ALA A 15 1.57 -3.33 15.00
CA ALA A 15 0.15 -3.58 15.22
C ALA A 15 -0.11 -4.97 15.85
N LEU A 16 0.64 -5.98 15.41
CA LEU A 16 0.56 -7.32 15.96
C LEU A 16 1.07 -7.39 17.42
N HIS A 17 2.18 -6.72 17.70
CA HIS A 17 2.72 -6.63 19.08
C HIS A 17 1.81 -5.89 20.04
N LEU A 18 1.04 -4.91 19.54
CA LEU A 18 0.02 -4.20 20.31
C LEU A 18 -1.26 -5.02 20.53
N GLY A 19 -1.32 -6.21 19.98
CA GLY A 19 -2.44 -7.10 20.21
C GLY A 19 -3.59 -6.97 19.20
N ALA A 20 -3.38 -6.42 18.00
CA ALA A 20 -4.43 -6.28 17.00
C ALA A 20 -4.91 -7.65 16.47
N ASP A 21 -6.21 -7.89 16.52
CA ASP A 21 -6.85 -9.07 15.93
C ASP A 21 -7.26 -8.82 14.45
N ARG A 22 -7.35 -7.56 14.08
CA ARG A 22 -7.68 -7.12 12.73
C ARG A 22 -6.74 -6.02 12.29
N VAL A 23 -6.18 -6.12 11.09
CA VAL A 23 -5.25 -5.13 10.53
C VAL A 23 -5.75 -4.69 9.16
N LEU A 24 -6.16 -3.43 9.06
CA LEU A 24 -6.44 -2.78 7.79
C LEU A 24 -5.14 -2.17 7.25
N ILE A 25 -4.75 -2.57 6.05
CA ILE A 25 -3.58 -2.06 5.35
C ILE A 25 -4.06 -1.25 4.14
N VAL A 26 -3.70 0.02 4.09
CA VAL A 26 -3.95 0.89 2.94
C VAL A 26 -2.63 1.08 2.20
N GLY A 27 -2.52 0.47 1.03
CA GLY A 27 -1.33 0.56 0.19
C GLY A 27 -1.41 1.74 -0.77
N THR A 28 -0.27 2.34 -1.07
CA THR A 28 -0.14 3.43 -2.05
C THR A 28 0.27 2.94 -3.43
N GLY A 29 0.74 1.69 -3.55
CA GLY A 29 1.22 1.09 -4.78
C GLY A 29 0.40 -0.12 -5.21
N ARG A 30 0.23 -0.29 -6.52
CA ARG A 30 -0.33 -1.51 -7.11
C ARG A 30 0.80 -2.52 -7.30
N GLN A 31 0.54 -3.80 -7.02
CA GLN A 31 1.41 -4.87 -7.52
C GLN A 31 1.51 -4.75 -9.04
N VAL A 32 2.73 -4.56 -9.52
CA VAL A 32 3.03 -4.64 -10.95
C VAL A 32 2.96 -6.12 -11.32
N THR A 33 1.83 -6.55 -11.86
CA THR A 33 1.78 -7.84 -12.56
C THR A 33 2.76 -7.75 -13.75
N ASP A 34 3.52 -8.81 -13.97
CA ASP A 34 4.60 -8.90 -14.97
C ASP A 34 4.22 -8.49 -16.41
N ASP A 35 2.94 -8.43 -16.73
CA ASP A 35 2.40 -8.01 -18.03
C ASP A 35 2.65 -6.52 -18.37
N ALA A 36 3.03 -5.69 -17.42
CA ALA A 36 3.25 -4.26 -17.64
C ALA A 36 4.71 -3.89 -17.98
N ARG A 37 5.61 -4.84 -18.15
CA ARG A 37 6.96 -4.61 -18.68
C ARG A 37 6.93 -4.34 -20.18
N ALA A 38 6.35 -3.22 -20.57
CA ALA A 38 6.57 -2.67 -21.90
C ALA A 38 8.08 -2.47 -22.07
N ARG A 39 8.70 -3.24 -22.96
CA ARG A 39 10.11 -3.11 -23.35
C ARG A 39 10.30 -1.74 -23.99
N SER A 40 10.66 -0.76 -23.18
CA SER A 40 11.10 0.53 -23.66
C SER A 40 12.53 0.38 -24.14
N ASN A 41 12.76 0.61 -25.43
CA ASN A 41 14.10 0.60 -26.04
C ASN A 41 14.94 1.83 -25.65
N THR A 42 14.49 2.63 -24.71
CA THR A 42 15.13 3.88 -24.31
C THR A 42 15.79 3.70 -22.94
N TYR A 43 16.99 4.23 -22.76
CA TYR A 43 17.66 4.23 -21.45
C TYR A 43 16.78 4.90 -20.40
N PRO A 44 16.64 4.31 -19.18
CA PRO A 44 15.82 4.87 -18.12
C PRO A 44 16.39 6.20 -17.64
N SER A 45 15.52 7.18 -17.43
CA SER A 45 15.91 8.46 -16.83
C SER A 45 16.23 8.32 -15.34
N LEU A 46 16.97 9.27 -14.78
CA LEU A 46 17.26 9.30 -13.34
C LEU A 46 15.98 9.28 -12.49
N ALA A 47 14.94 9.98 -12.95
CA ALA A 47 13.64 9.97 -12.27
C ALA A 47 12.96 8.60 -12.30
N GLN A 48 13.10 7.84 -13.37
CA GLN A 48 12.60 6.46 -13.45
C GLN A 48 13.34 5.56 -12.47
N ILE A 49 14.67 5.63 -12.44
CA ILE A 49 15.49 4.82 -11.52
C ILE A 49 15.13 5.15 -10.07
N ALA A 50 15.09 6.44 -9.70
CA ALA A 50 14.74 6.87 -8.35
C ALA A 50 13.29 6.48 -7.97
N GLY A 51 12.33 6.68 -8.87
CA GLY A 51 10.94 6.30 -8.66
C GLY A 51 10.77 4.79 -8.48
N HIS A 52 11.47 3.97 -9.27
CA HIS A 52 11.47 2.53 -9.09
C HIS A 52 12.12 2.09 -7.77
N ALA A 53 13.26 2.68 -7.40
CA ALA A 53 13.93 2.38 -6.15
C ALA A 53 13.03 2.68 -4.94
N LEU A 54 12.40 3.86 -4.90
CA LEU A 54 11.46 4.23 -3.85
C LEU A 54 10.27 3.27 -3.80
N ASN A 55 9.69 2.95 -4.95
CA ASN A 55 8.54 2.04 -5.02
C ASN A 55 8.90 0.63 -4.52
N SER A 56 10.05 0.08 -4.94
CA SER A 56 10.51 -1.24 -4.47
C SER A 56 10.74 -1.25 -2.96
N ILE A 57 11.38 -0.23 -2.40
CA ILE A 57 11.64 -0.17 -0.96
C ILE A 57 10.32 -0.24 -0.16
N PHE A 58 9.28 0.45 -0.59
CA PHE A 58 8.00 0.51 0.14
C PHE A 58 7.11 -0.70 -0.12
N LEU A 59 7.02 -1.17 -1.38
CA LEU A 59 6.10 -2.25 -1.74
C LEU A 59 6.63 -3.63 -1.39
N ASP A 60 7.92 -3.89 -1.62
CA ASP A 60 8.49 -5.22 -1.42
C ASP A 60 8.46 -5.60 0.07
N SER A 61 8.79 -4.65 0.97
CA SER A 61 8.74 -4.91 2.41
C SER A 61 7.32 -5.19 2.91
N LEU A 62 6.33 -4.46 2.43
CA LEU A 62 4.93 -4.65 2.80
C LEU A 62 4.39 -6.01 2.32
N MET A 63 4.71 -6.39 1.08
CA MET A 63 4.24 -7.65 0.52
C MET A 63 4.81 -8.86 1.23
N VAL A 64 6.10 -8.81 1.59
CA VAL A 64 6.74 -9.86 2.39
C VAL A 64 6.07 -10.00 3.77
N ASP A 65 5.73 -8.89 4.41
CA ASP A 65 5.06 -8.91 5.71
C ASP A 65 3.64 -9.48 5.62
N ILE A 66 2.88 -9.12 4.56
CA ILE A 66 1.54 -9.67 4.32
C ILE A 66 1.61 -11.18 4.05
N GLU A 67 2.50 -11.62 3.17
CA GLU A 67 2.68 -13.06 2.86
C GLU A 67 3.06 -13.86 4.11
N ARG A 68 3.95 -13.30 4.95
CA ARG A 68 4.34 -13.91 6.21
C ARG A 68 3.14 -14.05 7.17
N LEU A 69 2.31 -13.02 7.28
CA LEU A 69 1.09 -13.03 8.08
C LEU A 69 0.09 -14.08 7.60
N GLU A 70 -0.15 -14.16 6.30
CA GLU A 70 -1.03 -15.17 5.72
C GLU A 70 -0.52 -16.59 5.95
N ARG A 71 0.80 -16.79 5.90
CA ARG A 71 1.44 -18.07 6.21
C ARG A 71 1.24 -18.44 7.68
N ILE A 72 1.44 -17.49 8.59
CA ILE A 72 1.18 -17.69 10.03
C ILE A 72 -0.29 -18.02 10.26
N ASN A 73 -1.21 -17.27 9.66
CA ASN A 73 -2.65 -17.51 9.78
C ASN A 73 -3.04 -18.92 9.30
N ARG A 74 -2.46 -19.38 8.19
CA ARG A 74 -2.66 -20.75 7.71
C ARG A 74 -2.17 -21.80 8.70
N THR A 75 -0.99 -21.59 9.27
CA THR A 75 -0.42 -22.50 10.26
C THR A 75 -1.24 -22.54 11.54
N VAL A 76 -1.67 -21.38 12.06
CA VAL A 76 -2.49 -21.30 13.29
C VAL A 76 -3.83 -22.04 13.10
N LYS A 77 -4.45 -21.95 11.92
CA LYS A 77 -5.71 -22.66 11.63
C LYS A 77 -5.58 -24.20 11.62
N LEU A 78 -4.37 -24.72 11.43
CA LEU A 78 -4.11 -26.17 11.45
C LEU A 78 -3.84 -26.71 12.85
N ILE A 79 -3.59 -25.84 13.85
CA ILE A 79 -3.28 -26.24 15.22
C ILE A 79 -4.59 -26.25 16.03
N PRO A 80 -4.95 -27.35 16.70
CA PRO A 80 -6.09 -27.37 17.62
C PRO A 80 -5.94 -26.32 18.71
N SER A 81 -7.03 -25.62 19.04
CA SER A 81 -7.04 -24.53 20.03
C SER A 81 -6.51 -24.95 21.40
N GLU A 82 -6.76 -26.19 21.80
CA GLU A 82 -6.29 -26.78 23.06
C GLU A 82 -4.75 -26.83 23.12
N ARG A 83 -4.12 -27.30 22.06
CA ARG A 83 -2.65 -27.36 21.96
C ARG A 83 -2.02 -25.97 21.89
N LEU A 84 -2.72 -25.01 21.26
CA LEU A 84 -2.24 -23.64 21.21
C LEU A 84 -2.24 -23.01 22.63
N ALA A 85 -3.28 -23.25 23.41
CA ALA A 85 -3.38 -22.78 24.79
C ALA A 85 -2.31 -23.43 25.70
N GLU A 86 -2.06 -24.73 25.57
CA GLU A 86 -1.05 -25.47 26.34
C GLU A 86 0.39 -25.04 26.03
N SER A 87 0.65 -24.61 24.78
CA SER A 87 2.00 -24.26 24.35
C SER A 87 2.54 -22.96 24.94
N GLY A 88 1.70 -22.12 25.55
CA GLY A 88 2.06 -20.79 26.05
C GLY A 88 2.47 -19.81 24.94
N ILE A 89 2.35 -20.21 23.67
CA ILE A 89 2.70 -19.37 22.53
C ILE A 89 1.50 -18.49 22.20
N GLN A 90 1.68 -17.17 22.24
CA GLN A 90 0.63 -16.19 21.90
C GLN A 90 0.43 -16.06 20.39
N LEU A 91 0.29 -17.17 19.68
CA LEU A 91 -0.06 -17.17 18.26
C LEU A 91 -1.57 -17.08 18.12
N ARG A 92 -2.02 -16.13 17.31
CA ARG A 92 -3.43 -15.97 16.97
C ARG A 92 -3.58 -15.69 15.48
N ALA A 93 -4.72 -16.08 14.92
CA ALA A 93 -5.07 -15.68 13.57
C ALA A 93 -5.47 -14.20 13.56
N VAL A 94 -4.90 -13.42 12.65
CA VAL A 94 -5.16 -11.99 12.50
C VAL A 94 -5.89 -11.76 11.17
N LYS A 95 -7.07 -11.14 11.21
CA LYS A 95 -7.81 -10.80 9.99
C LYS A 95 -7.14 -9.61 9.31
N VAL A 96 -6.73 -9.75 8.05
CA VAL A 96 -6.07 -8.70 7.27
C VAL A 96 -6.97 -8.31 6.11
N LEU A 97 -7.19 -7.00 5.96
CA LEU A 97 -7.78 -6.41 4.77
C LEU A 97 -6.76 -5.48 4.13
N TYR A 98 -6.38 -5.78 2.88
CA TYR A 98 -5.45 -4.97 2.12
C TYR A 98 -6.18 -4.25 0.98
N ILE A 99 -6.19 -2.92 1.02
CA ILE A 99 -6.79 -2.05 0.00
C ILE A 99 -5.68 -1.34 -0.75
N THR A 100 -5.70 -1.46 -2.08
CA THR A 100 -4.74 -0.82 -2.99
C THR A 100 -5.47 -0.02 -4.06
N PRO A 101 -4.87 1.04 -4.60
CA PRO A 101 -5.46 1.80 -5.70
C PRO A 101 -5.71 0.92 -6.93
N SER A 102 -6.88 1.04 -7.53
CA SER A 102 -7.24 0.35 -8.78
C SER A 102 -6.45 0.89 -9.99
N GLN A 103 -5.95 2.12 -9.90
CA GLN A 103 -5.16 2.79 -10.93
C GLN A 103 -3.77 3.16 -10.41
N PRO A 104 -2.73 3.12 -11.27
CA PRO A 104 -1.40 3.58 -10.90
C PRO A 104 -1.42 5.08 -10.53
N ILE A 105 -0.93 5.43 -9.34
CA ILE A 105 -0.90 6.82 -8.83
C ILE A 105 -0.06 7.71 -9.75
N GLU A 106 1.04 7.18 -10.29
CA GLU A 106 1.90 7.89 -11.25
C GLU A 106 1.15 8.30 -12.52
N ARG A 107 0.16 7.53 -12.97
CA ARG A 107 -0.67 7.89 -14.13
C ARG A 107 -1.58 9.07 -13.80
N ILE A 108 -2.08 9.13 -12.58
CA ILE A 108 -2.88 10.26 -12.11
C ILE A 108 -1.98 11.48 -11.95
N ALA A 109 -0.82 11.34 -11.28
CA ALA A 109 0.14 12.41 -11.10
C ALA A 109 0.56 13.05 -12.43
N ALA A 110 0.75 12.26 -13.48
CA ALA A 110 1.12 12.76 -14.81
C ALA A 110 0.13 13.80 -15.39
N ARG A 111 -1.14 13.78 -14.94
CA ARG A 111 -2.15 14.76 -15.37
C ARG A 111 -1.99 16.11 -14.66
N PHE A 112 -1.44 16.12 -13.46
CA PHE A 112 -1.34 17.30 -12.59
C PHE A 112 0.08 17.86 -12.46
N ILE A 113 1.08 17.30 -13.17
CA ILE A 113 2.46 17.77 -13.14
C ILE A 113 2.57 19.28 -13.47
N HIS A 114 1.67 19.80 -14.28
CA HIS A 114 1.65 21.22 -14.67
C HIS A 114 1.31 22.15 -13.51
N GLU A 115 0.68 21.66 -12.44
CA GLU A 115 0.31 22.43 -11.25
C GLU A 115 1.47 22.59 -10.26
N LEU A 116 2.53 21.78 -10.38
CA LEU A 116 3.73 21.95 -9.56
C LEU A 116 4.28 23.37 -9.65
N PRO A 117 4.76 23.95 -8.53
CA PRO A 117 5.40 25.25 -8.50
C PRO A 117 6.51 25.39 -9.56
N ARG A 118 6.64 26.57 -10.16
CA ARG A 118 7.61 26.81 -11.25
C ARG A 118 9.04 26.46 -10.85
N THR A 119 9.42 26.72 -9.62
CA THR A 119 10.73 26.39 -9.05
C THR A 119 10.97 24.88 -9.02
N VAL A 120 9.99 24.11 -8.54
CA VAL A 120 10.06 22.65 -8.49
C VAL A 120 10.14 22.07 -9.90
N ARG A 121 9.32 22.56 -10.83
CA ARG A 121 9.36 22.15 -12.25
C ARG A 121 10.71 22.46 -12.89
N PHE A 122 11.31 23.61 -12.58
CA PHE A 122 12.63 23.97 -13.11
C PHE A 122 13.71 22.97 -12.62
N VAL A 123 13.73 22.64 -11.32
CA VAL A 123 14.68 21.69 -10.74
C VAL A 123 14.46 20.26 -11.28
N LEU A 124 13.20 19.86 -11.49
CA LEU A 124 12.88 18.50 -11.96
C LEU A 124 13.07 18.32 -13.47
N ARG A 125 13.13 19.40 -14.24
CA ARG A 125 13.24 19.35 -15.69
C ARG A 125 14.39 18.49 -16.22
N PRO A 126 15.62 18.62 -15.71
CA PRO A 126 16.76 17.81 -16.19
C PRO A 126 16.70 16.35 -15.78
N THR A 127 15.92 15.98 -14.75
CA THR A 127 15.83 14.59 -14.25
C THR A 127 14.90 13.71 -15.10
N GLY A 128 14.06 14.29 -15.94
CA GLY A 128 13.01 13.58 -16.68
C GLY A 128 11.75 13.28 -15.87
N ALA A 129 11.63 13.78 -14.64
CA ALA A 129 10.48 13.57 -13.76
C ALA A 129 9.17 14.16 -14.29
N LEU A 130 9.25 15.17 -15.16
CA LEU A 130 8.09 15.81 -15.78
C LEU A 130 7.54 15.03 -16.99
N ASN A 131 8.24 13.99 -17.44
CA ASN A 131 7.79 13.13 -18.54
C ASN A 131 6.86 12.04 -17.97
N ARG A 132 6.01 11.46 -18.82
CA ARG A 132 5.12 10.35 -18.45
C ARG A 132 5.86 9.18 -17.78
N SER A 133 7.07 8.89 -18.25
CA SER A 133 7.91 7.82 -17.70
C SER A 133 8.56 8.15 -16.36
N GLY A 134 8.70 9.43 -16.00
CA GLY A 134 9.27 9.91 -14.76
C GLY A 134 8.22 10.34 -13.71
N SER A 135 6.94 10.28 -14.05
CA SER A 135 5.84 10.74 -13.19
C SER A 135 5.74 10.01 -11.84
N ASN A 136 6.38 8.85 -11.71
CA ASN A 136 6.50 8.15 -10.45
C ASN A 136 7.24 9.00 -9.40
N LEU A 137 8.39 9.60 -9.74
CA LEU A 137 9.08 10.52 -8.82
C LEU A 137 8.24 11.78 -8.55
N ALA A 138 7.57 12.32 -9.57
CA ALA A 138 6.72 13.50 -9.41
C ALA A 138 5.54 13.24 -8.45
N SER A 139 4.99 12.03 -8.40
CA SER A 139 3.87 11.69 -7.52
C SER A 139 4.22 11.83 -6.03
N TYR A 140 5.48 11.68 -5.65
CA TYR A 140 5.95 11.89 -4.28
C TYR A 140 6.09 13.36 -3.88
N LEU A 141 6.13 14.27 -4.86
CA LEU A 141 6.32 15.71 -4.65
C LEU A 141 5.04 16.51 -4.91
N LEU A 142 4.05 15.89 -5.52
CA LEU A 142 2.82 16.55 -5.95
C LEU A 142 1.80 16.53 -4.81
N PHE A 143 1.72 17.64 -4.06
CA PHE A 143 0.75 17.83 -2.97
C PHE A 143 -0.23 18.96 -3.28
N GLU A 144 -0.57 19.12 -4.56
CA GLU A 144 -1.54 20.13 -5.01
C GLU A 144 -2.98 19.64 -4.74
N GLU A 145 -3.89 20.56 -4.49
CA GLU A 145 -5.28 20.28 -4.07
C GLU A 145 -6.00 19.36 -5.06
N SER A 146 -5.91 19.64 -6.35
CA SER A 146 -6.58 18.87 -7.40
C SER A 146 -6.09 17.44 -7.48
N PHE A 147 -4.78 17.21 -7.34
CA PHE A 147 -4.20 15.88 -7.29
C PHE A 147 -4.63 15.12 -6.04
N CYS A 148 -4.55 15.75 -4.86
CA CYS A 148 -5.00 15.13 -3.60
C CYS A 148 -6.49 14.78 -3.66
N ARG A 149 -7.32 15.65 -4.21
CA ARG A 149 -8.75 15.39 -4.40
C ARG A 149 -8.98 14.19 -5.32
N ALA A 150 -8.26 14.10 -6.43
CA ALA A 150 -8.34 12.95 -7.34
C ALA A 150 -7.94 11.63 -6.67
N LEU A 151 -6.95 11.65 -5.77
CA LEU A 151 -6.57 10.47 -4.98
C LEU A 151 -7.63 10.08 -3.95
N ILE A 152 -8.24 11.07 -3.28
CA ILE A 152 -9.33 10.84 -2.33
C ILE A 152 -10.53 10.21 -3.05
N ASP A 153 -10.91 10.75 -4.22
CA ASP A 153 -12.00 10.22 -5.03
C ASP A 153 -11.73 8.79 -5.52
N LEU A 154 -10.48 8.49 -5.90
CA LEU A 154 -10.06 7.14 -6.26
C LEU A 154 -10.19 6.20 -5.06
N GLY A 155 -9.62 6.58 -3.91
CA GLY A 155 -9.67 5.75 -2.69
C GLY A 155 -11.10 5.48 -2.23
N TYR A 156 -11.98 6.49 -2.32
CA TYR A 156 -13.40 6.32 -2.02
C TYR A 156 -14.06 5.30 -2.96
N LYS A 157 -13.87 5.44 -4.28
CA LYS A 157 -14.42 4.52 -5.28
C LYS A 157 -13.91 3.10 -5.10
N ASP A 158 -12.62 2.95 -4.86
CA ASP A 158 -12.00 1.63 -4.67
C ASP A 158 -12.49 0.95 -3.40
N THR A 159 -12.73 1.72 -2.33
CA THR A 159 -13.27 1.20 -1.07
C THR A 159 -14.73 0.79 -1.23
N VAL A 160 -15.55 1.62 -1.89
CA VAL A 160 -16.97 1.32 -2.16
C VAL A 160 -17.10 0.11 -3.09
N ALA A 161 -16.22 -0.05 -4.08
CA ALA A 161 -16.21 -1.22 -4.94
C ALA A 161 -15.95 -2.54 -4.17
N ARG A 162 -15.38 -2.46 -2.97
CA ARG A 162 -15.12 -3.59 -2.07
C ARG A 162 -15.96 -3.50 -0.79
N GLU A 163 -17.11 -2.86 -0.83
CA GLU A 163 -17.96 -2.61 0.33
C GLU A 163 -18.27 -3.87 1.15
N ALA A 164 -18.59 -4.98 0.48
CA ALA A 164 -18.88 -6.25 1.15
C ALA A 164 -17.71 -6.73 2.01
N GLU A 165 -16.49 -6.71 1.47
CA GLU A 165 -15.27 -7.10 2.20
C GLU A 165 -14.99 -6.16 3.38
N VAL A 166 -15.21 -4.86 3.18
CA VAL A 166 -15.02 -3.84 4.23
C VAL A 166 -16.04 -4.05 5.35
N ARG A 167 -17.32 -4.24 5.02
CA ARG A 167 -18.38 -4.53 6.00
C ARG A 167 -18.08 -5.79 6.80
N GLU A 168 -17.68 -6.87 6.13
CA GLU A 168 -17.29 -8.12 6.78
C GLU A 168 -16.07 -7.92 7.69
N PHE A 169 -15.06 -7.15 7.24
CA PHE A 169 -13.87 -6.87 8.03
C PHE A 169 -14.19 -6.14 9.33
N PHE A 170 -15.10 -5.16 9.29
CA PHE A 170 -15.52 -4.39 10.47
C PHE A 170 -16.68 -5.05 11.22
N SER A 171 -17.23 -6.17 10.76
CA SER A 171 -18.41 -6.82 11.34
C SER A 171 -19.62 -5.89 11.44
N LEU A 172 -19.86 -5.10 10.39
CA LEU A 172 -20.96 -4.11 10.34
C LEU A 172 -22.32 -4.74 9.97
N GLU A 173 -22.39 -6.05 9.77
CA GLU A 173 -23.63 -6.73 9.35
C GLU A 173 -24.61 -6.99 10.50
N GLU A 174 -24.21 -6.85 11.77
CA GLU A 174 -25.05 -7.22 12.89
C GLU A 174 -26.01 -6.12 13.39
N ASN A 175 -25.96 -4.89 12.89
CA ASN A 175 -26.73 -3.77 13.47
C ASN A 175 -27.95 -3.31 12.67
N VAL A 176 -28.36 -3.98 11.59
CA VAL A 176 -29.54 -3.58 10.80
C VAL A 176 -30.83 -4.32 11.21
N ALA A 177 -30.74 -5.31 12.12
CA ALA A 177 -31.88 -6.16 12.47
C ALA A 177 -32.59 -5.78 13.80
N HIS A 178 -32.20 -4.71 14.47
CA HIS A 178 -32.84 -4.28 15.72
C HIS A 178 -33.02 -2.75 15.75
N GLY A 179 -33.85 -2.22 14.85
CA GLY A 179 -34.36 -0.87 14.88
C GLY A 179 -35.79 -0.84 14.39
#